data_c3ec811684b13d9bfb2ee688f26b8268
#
_entry.id   c3ec811684b13d9bfb2ee688f26b8268
#
_cell.length_a   1.000
_cell.length_b   1.000
_cell.length_c   1.000
_cell.angle_alpha   90.00
_cell.angle_beta   90.00
_cell.angle_gamma   90.00
#
_symmetry.space_group_name_H-M   'P 1'
#
loop_
_entity.id
_entity.type
_entity.pdbx_description
1 polymer ?
#
loop_
_entity_poly.entity_id
_entity_poly.type
_entity_poly.pdbx_seq_one_letter_code
_entity_poly.pdbx_strand_id
1 'polypeptide(L)'
;MKKILLFACILCVAIVRLVAQSELEKKLQTQFVLAEDGDVIELPAGLISLSNTLWLDAKKNVTIRGAGQDKTILTFKDQRQGAEGLKITNAENIVLEQFTIEDSKGDLIKTQQVQGLVFRDLTARWTGKPQASNGAYALYPVQCRNVRMERWTAIGASDAGLYIGQSDSVWITGCVAKNNVAGIEIENTTNAWVWKNQAFDNTGGILVFDLPDLIKKQGGHVKVYDNLIARNNYKNFAPKGNIVAKVPSGTGVMILATSDVEIFNNKIWDNKTASTVIASYFLTEIPIKDKAYNPYPSAIYVHDNIYSTGKRMPTWKSKLGFLFWLKFGRNVPHILYDGIQNPADLAADGSVKPERRICIRNNAEGSFANLKADRKFKGISRDLQLYNCVLDNAMTNTDDK
;
A
#
# COMPACT_ATOMS: atom_id res chain seq x y z
N MET A 1 25.30 20.50 48.07
CA MET A 1 26.03 21.17 46.97
C MET A 1 26.26 20.24 45.76
N LYS A 2 26.88 19.05 45.89
CA LYS A 2 27.11 18.15 44.69
C LYS A 2 25.87 17.77 43.91
N LYS A 3 24.70 17.51 44.55
CA LYS A 3 23.44 17.16 43.86
C LYS A 3 22.84 18.35 43.09
N ILE A 4 22.98 19.58 43.59
CA ILE A 4 22.49 20.80 42.93
C ILE A 4 23.37 21.13 41.71
N LEU A 5 24.67 20.93 41.81
CA LEU A 5 25.59 21.13 40.68
C LEU A 5 25.33 20.11 39.56
N LEU A 6 25.07 18.85 39.89
CA LEU A 6 24.75 17.81 38.94
C LEU A 6 23.43 18.11 38.22
N PHE A 7 22.41 18.58 38.94
CA PHE A 7 21.12 18.96 38.36
C PHE A 7 21.25 20.19 37.44
N ALA A 8 22.05 21.19 37.81
CA ALA A 8 22.34 22.36 36.98
C ALA A 8 23.10 21.97 35.72
N CYS A 9 24.09 21.08 35.77
CA CYS A 9 24.80 20.57 34.60
C CYS A 9 23.85 19.81 33.64
N ILE A 10 22.98 18.95 34.15
CA ILE A 10 22.00 18.20 33.32
C ILE A 10 21.04 19.17 32.66
N LEU A 11 20.56 20.20 33.37
CA LEU A 11 19.67 21.21 32.81
C LEU A 11 20.35 22.05 31.73
N CYS A 12 21.59 22.47 31.92
CA CYS A 12 22.38 23.19 30.93
C CYS A 12 22.60 22.35 29.66
N VAL A 13 22.94 21.06 29.78
CA VAL A 13 23.13 20.16 28.64
C VAL A 13 21.82 19.96 27.88
N ALA A 14 20.69 19.86 28.59
CA ALA A 14 19.36 19.71 27.96
C ALA A 14 18.99 21.00 27.22
N ILE A 15 19.22 22.18 27.76
CA ILE A 15 18.93 23.46 27.08
C ILE A 15 19.80 23.63 25.84
N VAL A 16 21.10 23.35 25.92
CA VAL A 16 22.01 23.44 24.78
C VAL A 16 21.58 22.48 23.65
N ARG A 17 21.18 21.27 23.99
CA ARG A 17 20.65 20.33 22.99
C ARG A 17 19.37 20.82 22.31
N LEU A 18 18.43 21.38 23.09
CA LEU A 18 17.18 21.93 22.56
C LEU A 18 17.43 23.10 21.61
N VAL A 19 18.34 24.01 21.95
CA VAL A 19 18.70 25.14 21.09
C VAL A 19 19.38 24.66 19.81
N ALA A 20 20.34 23.77 19.91
CA ALA A 20 21.03 23.20 18.73
C ALA A 20 20.07 22.47 17.78
N GLN A 21 19.09 21.77 18.34
CA GLN A 21 18.06 21.05 17.57
C GLN A 21 17.10 22.01 16.85
N SER A 22 16.67 23.09 17.51
CA SER A 22 15.85 24.14 16.90
C SER A 22 16.57 24.85 15.75
N GLU A 23 17.87 25.09 15.87
CA GLU A 23 18.67 25.70 14.81
C GLU A 23 18.87 24.75 13.63
N LEU A 24 19.06 23.44 13.87
CA LEU A 24 19.17 22.44 12.81
C LEU A 24 17.83 22.31 12.04
N GLU A 25 16.69 22.29 12.74
CA GLU A 25 15.38 22.26 12.10
C GLU A 25 15.17 23.49 11.20
N LYS A 26 15.47 24.68 11.69
CA LYS A 26 15.41 25.94 10.90
C LYS A 26 16.31 25.89 9.66
N LYS A 27 17.54 25.40 9.84
CA LYS A 27 18.49 25.23 8.74
C LYS A 27 17.94 24.30 7.66
N LEU A 28 17.44 23.13 8.05
CA LEU A 28 16.83 22.17 7.14
C LEU A 28 15.62 22.78 6.42
N GLN A 29 14.70 23.41 7.16
CA GLN A 29 13.53 24.08 6.55
C GLN A 29 13.96 25.18 5.56
N THR A 30 15.00 25.93 5.88
CA THR A 30 15.56 26.95 4.97
C THR A 30 16.11 26.31 3.70
N GLN A 31 16.86 25.20 3.81
CA GLN A 31 17.36 24.47 2.64
C GLN A 31 16.23 23.95 1.74
N PHE A 32 15.16 23.43 2.33
CA PHE A 32 13.98 22.98 1.58
C PHE A 32 13.29 24.12 0.83
N VAL A 33 13.13 25.28 1.48
CA VAL A 33 12.48 26.46 0.87
C VAL A 33 13.34 27.08 -0.22
N LEU A 34 14.65 27.22 0.02
CA LEU A 34 15.59 27.89 -0.86
C LEU A 34 16.25 26.96 -1.89
N ALA A 35 15.94 25.66 -1.89
CA ALA A 35 16.51 24.71 -2.83
C ALA A 35 16.35 25.21 -4.28
N GLU A 36 17.44 25.16 -5.02
CA GLU A 36 17.52 25.47 -6.45
C GLU A 36 17.52 24.20 -7.30
N ASP A 37 17.41 24.36 -8.60
CA ASP A 37 17.42 23.26 -9.57
C ASP A 37 18.76 22.52 -9.54
N GLY A 38 18.72 21.20 -9.30
CA GLY A 38 19.91 20.35 -9.19
C GLY A 38 20.49 20.21 -7.79
N ASP A 39 19.91 20.86 -6.79
CA ASP A 39 20.44 20.82 -5.42
C ASP A 39 20.35 19.44 -4.77
N VAL A 40 21.35 19.16 -3.93
CA VAL A 40 21.36 18.02 -3.01
C VAL A 40 21.23 18.52 -1.57
N ILE A 41 20.12 18.26 -0.94
CA ILE A 41 19.88 18.55 0.48
C ILE A 41 20.43 17.37 1.29
N GLU A 42 21.60 17.56 1.88
CA GLU A 42 22.24 16.55 2.73
C GLU A 42 21.67 16.60 4.15
N LEU A 43 21.06 15.49 4.57
CA LEU A 43 20.59 15.30 5.93
C LEU A 43 21.74 14.74 6.78
N PRO A 44 22.12 15.40 7.88
CA PRO A 44 23.27 14.94 8.68
C PRO A 44 22.99 13.58 9.33
N ALA A 45 24.06 12.87 9.65
CA ALA A 45 23.95 11.66 10.45
C ALA A 45 23.50 12.01 11.90
N GLY A 46 22.71 11.12 12.50
CA GLY A 46 22.19 11.22 13.85
C GLY A 46 20.68 11.14 13.93
N LEU A 47 20.17 11.20 15.17
CA LEU A 47 18.74 11.33 15.46
C LEU A 47 18.37 12.82 15.43
N ILE A 48 17.58 13.22 14.47
CA ILE A 48 17.13 14.58 14.22
C ILE A 48 15.67 14.68 14.62
N SER A 49 15.39 15.35 15.74
CA SER A 49 14.02 15.57 16.18
C SER A 49 13.45 16.84 15.54
N LEU A 50 12.29 16.70 14.92
CA LEU A 50 11.64 17.75 14.16
C LEU A 50 10.26 18.02 14.76
N SER A 51 9.94 19.30 14.94
CA SER A 51 8.68 19.75 15.51
C SER A 51 7.67 20.21 14.45
N ASN A 52 8.14 20.39 13.21
CA ASN A 52 7.32 20.85 12.09
C ASN A 52 7.53 19.96 10.87
N THR A 53 6.53 19.90 10.01
CA THR A 53 6.65 19.25 8.69
C THR A 53 7.78 19.89 7.88
N LEU A 54 8.67 19.07 7.32
CA LEU A 54 9.59 19.55 6.28
C LEU A 54 8.84 19.59 4.95
N TRP A 55 8.81 20.75 4.30
CA TRP A 55 8.03 20.93 3.08
C TRP A 55 8.86 21.45 1.91
N LEU A 56 8.86 20.68 0.81
CA LEU A 56 9.44 21.02 -0.48
C LEU A 56 8.31 21.27 -1.48
N ASP A 57 8.18 22.49 -1.97
CA ASP A 57 7.11 22.86 -2.91
C ASP A 57 7.67 23.50 -4.17
N ALA A 58 7.11 23.15 -5.33
CA ALA A 58 7.42 23.72 -6.63
C ALA A 58 8.92 23.67 -6.99
N LYS A 59 9.62 22.57 -6.65
CA LYS A 59 11.06 22.39 -6.91
C LYS A 59 11.30 21.36 -8.01
N LYS A 60 12.49 21.47 -8.65
CA LYS A 60 12.89 20.55 -9.72
C LYS A 60 14.28 20.00 -9.48
N ASN A 61 14.50 18.74 -9.91
CA ASN A 61 15.78 18.05 -9.90
C ASN A 61 16.49 18.06 -8.52
N VAL A 62 15.71 17.99 -7.41
CA VAL A 62 16.26 18.05 -6.06
C VAL A 62 16.42 16.64 -5.49
N THR A 63 17.56 16.39 -4.89
CA THR A 63 17.83 15.16 -4.12
C THR A 63 17.86 15.46 -2.63
N ILE A 64 17.11 14.69 -1.83
CA ILE A 64 17.13 14.69 -0.36
C ILE A 64 17.84 13.41 0.06
N ARG A 65 19.03 13.53 0.63
CA ARG A 65 19.92 12.39 0.94
C ARG A 65 20.32 12.36 2.39
N GLY A 66 20.14 11.21 3.03
CA GLY A 66 20.74 10.90 4.34
C GLY A 66 22.10 10.22 4.23
N ALA A 67 22.76 10.02 5.34
CA ALA A 67 24.03 9.29 5.43
C ALA A 67 23.86 7.76 5.45
N GLY A 68 22.63 7.26 5.38
CA GLY A 68 22.22 5.84 5.45
C GLY A 68 21.01 5.65 6.34
N GLN A 69 20.22 4.59 6.07
CA GLN A 69 18.99 4.29 6.85
C GLN A 69 19.23 4.17 8.35
N ASP A 70 20.36 3.59 8.74
CA ASP A 70 20.70 3.42 10.17
C ASP A 70 21.45 4.62 10.76
N LYS A 71 21.85 5.58 9.94
CA LYS A 71 22.70 6.71 10.33
C LYS A 71 21.93 8.02 10.43
N THR A 72 21.00 8.29 9.51
CA THR A 72 20.15 9.49 9.52
C THR A 72 18.73 9.09 9.89
N ILE A 73 18.24 9.58 11.00
CA ILE A 73 16.89 9.29 11.50
C ILE A 73 16.16 10.61 11.78
N LEU A 74 15.14 10.90 10.97
CA LEU A 74 14.24 12.03 11.19
C LEU A 74 13.09 11.55 12.09
N THR A 75 12.97 12.05 13.30
CA THR A 75 11.86 11.71 14.20
C THR A 75 10.93 12.89 14.39
N PHE A 76 9.63 12.65 14.25
CA PHE A 76 8.56 13.62 14.43
C PHE A 76 7.75 13.34 15.71
N LYS A 77 8.32 12.60 16.65
CA LYS A 77 7.65 12.21 17.90
C LYS A 77 7.10 13.40 18.69
N ASP A 78 7.82 14.54 18.65
CA ASP A 78 7.42 15.77 19.31
C ASP A 78 6.83 16.81 18.35
N GLN A 79 6.26 16.35 17.23
CA GLN A 79 5.69 17.22 16.20
C GLN A 79 4.60 18.14 16.77
N ARG A 80 4.71 19.42 16.49
CA ARG A 80 3.77 20.45 16.95
C ARG A 80 2.91 21.01 15.82
N GLN A 81 3.51 21.23 14.65
CA GLN A 81 2.82 21.79 13.48
C GLN A 81 2.90 20.85 12.27
N GLY A 82 1.86 20.89 11.46
CA GLY A 82 1.68 19.97 10.34
C GLY A 82 1.19 18.60 10.77
N ALA A 83 0.88 17.79 9.82
CA ALA A 83 0.45 16.40 10.02
C ALA A 83 1.49 15.43 9.46
N GLU A 84 2.05 15.74 8.31
CA GLU A 84 3.06 14.93 7.63
C GLU A 84 4.45 15.15 8.24
N GLY A 85 5.31 14.14 8.17
CA GLY A 85 6.72 14.32 8.49
C GLY A 85 7.43 15.10 7.37
N LEU A 86 7.47 14.53 6.18
CA LEU A 86 8.00 15.15 4.97
C LEU A 86 6.87 15.32 3.95
N LYS A 87 6.76 16.51 3.36
CA LYS A 87 5.79 16.84 2.32
C LYS A 87 6.47 17.37 1.08
N ILE A 88 6.10 16.86 -0.11
CA ILE A 88 6.60 17.32 -1.40
C ILE A 88 5.41 17.56 -2.31
N THR A 89 5.32 18.76 -2.88
CA THR A 89 4.18 19.12 -3.73
C THR A 89 4.64 19.85 -4.99
N ASN A 90 3.88 19.66 -6.09
CA ASN A 90 4.05 20.41 -7.34
C ASN A 90 5.50 20.39 -7.88
N ALA A 91 6.18 19.25 -7.78
CA ALA A 91 7.61 19.13 -8.01
C ALA A 91 7.92 18.22 -9.22
N GLU A 92 9.16 18.26 -9.67
CA GLU A 92 9.64 17.49 -10.81
C GLU A 92 11.01 16.88 -10.53
N ASN A 93 11.21 15.60 -10.87
CA ASN A 93 12.46 14.85 -10.72
C ASN A 93 13.04 14.92 -9.31
N ILE A 94 12.31 14.41 -8.34
CA ILE A 94 12.71 14.40 -6.92
C ILE A 94 13.24 13.02 -6.53
N VAL A 95 14.37 13.01 -5.83
CA VAL A 95 14.96 11.79 -5.27
C VAL A 95 15.02 11.90 -3.75
N LEU A 96 14.52 10.87 -3.06
CA LEU A 96 14.67 10.71 -1.60
C LEU A 96 15.45 9.42 -1.35
N GLU A 97 16.54 9.50 -0.60
CA GLU A 97 17.36 8.32 -0.37
C GLU A 97 18.13 8.30 0.94
N GLN A 98 18.38 7.08 1.46
CA GLN A 98 19.35 6.79 2.52
C GLN A 98 19.05 7.44 3.88
N PHE A 99 17.79 7.45 4.33
CA PHE A 99 17.42 7.86 5.69
C PHE A 99 16.23 7.08 6.24
N THR A 100 16.04 7.20 7.54
CA THR A 100 14.82 6.76 8.25
C THR A 100 13.97 7.96 8.63
N ILE A 101 12.66 7.83 8.52
CA ILE A 101 11.67 8.77 9.03
C ILE A 101 10.69 8.06 9.96
N GLU A 102 10.35 8.68 11.09
CA GLU A 102 9.52 8.02 12.09
C GLU A 102 8.60 8.95 12.88
N ASP A 103 7.50 8.37 13.36
CA ASP A 103 6.61 8.91 14.40
C ASP A 103 5.93 10.25 14.08
N SER A 104 5.60 10.56 12.81
CA SER A 104 4.75 11.71 12.49
C SER A 104 3.31 11.51 12.98
N LYS A 105 2.59 12.61 13.17
CA LYS A 105 1.18 12.60 13.58
C LYS A 105 0.26 12.07 12.49
N GLY A 106 0.54 12.42 11.23
CA GLY A 106 -0.14 11.92 10.04
C GLY A 106 0.83 11.08 9.20
N ASP A 107 0.82 11.25 7.89
CA ASP A 107 1.66 10.48 6.97
C ASP A 107 3.15 10.75 7.21
N LEU A 108 4.00 9.72 7.10
CA LEU A 108 5.44 9.93 7.27
C LEU A 108 6.01 10.70 6.08
N ILE A 109 5.76 10.25 4.85
CA ILE A 109 6.13 10.99 3.63
C ILE A 109 4.91 11.10 2.73
N LYS A 110 4.50 12.33 2.42
CA LYS A 110 3.45 12.62 1.44
C LYS A 110 4.03 13.34 0.25
N THR A 111 3.72 12.83 -0.96
CA THR A 111 4.04 13.51 -2.20
C THR A 111 2.80 13.68 -3.05
N GLN A 112 2.58 14.86 -3.58
CA GLN A 112 1.39 15.17 -4.36
C GLN A 112 1.74 15.99 -5.61
N GLN A 113 1.22 15.57 -6.77
CA GLN A 113 1.45 16.24 -8.04
C GLN A 113 2.96 16.35 -8.37
N VAL A 114 3.68 15.23 -8.25
CA VAL A 114 5.11 15.14 -8.58
C VAL A 114 5.29 14.31 -9.85
N GLN A 115 6.07 14.84 -10.77
CA GLN A 115 6.47 14.19 -12.02
C GLN A 115 7.92 13.71 -11.90
N GLY A 116 8.17 12.40 -11.99
CA GLY A 116 9.51 11.83 -11.77
C GLY A 116 9.87 11.80 -10.28
N LEU A 117 9.66 10.66 -9.64
CA LEU A 117 9.82 10.53 -8.19
C LEU A 117 10.53 9.22 -7.87
N VAL A 118 11.64 9.30 -7.17
CA VAL A 118 12.43 8.14 -6.76
C VAL A 118 12.56 8.09 -5.25
N PHE A 119 12.17 6.96 -4.68
CA PHE A 119 12.40 6.62 -3.28
C PHE A 119 13.33 5.41 -3.23
N ARG A 120 14.48 5.54 -2.58
CA ARG A 120 15.48 4.48 -2.56
C ARG A 120 16.17 4.36 -1.21
N ASP A 121 16.31 3.12 -0.73
CA ASP A 121 17.02 2.84 0.52
C ASP A 121 16.49 3.66 1.70
N LEU A 122 15.18 3.57 1.97
CA LEU A 122 14.50 4.33 3.00
C LEU A 122 13.77 3.42 3.99
N THR A 123 13.64 3.88 5.23
CA THR A 123 12.75 3.27 6.23
C THR A 123 11.76 4.31 6.73
N ALA A 124 10.47 3.96 6.73
CA ALA A 124 9.42 4.78 7.32
C ALA A 124 8.65 3.94 8.35
N ARG A 125 8.60 4.42 9.59
CA ARG A 125 8.04 3.62 10.68
C ARG A 125 7.40 4.44 11.80
N TRP A 126 6.43 3.84 12.44
CA TRP A 126 6.03 4.23 13.82
C TRP A 126 6.72 3.28 14.78
N THR A 127 7.44 3.84 15.74
CA THR A 127 8.28 3.08 16.70
C THR A 127 7.46 2.38 17.79
N GLY A 128 6.22 2.83 17.99
CA GLY A 128 5.25 2.23 18.90
C GLY A 128 4.57 0.97 18.34
N LYS A 129 3.60 0.44 19.09
CA LYS A 129 2.76 -0.66 18.58
C LYS A 129 1.87 -0.16 17.45
N PRO A 130 1.58 -1.02 16.43
CA PRO A 130 0.61 -0.70 15.40
C PRO A 130 -0.77 -0.44 16.02
N GLN A 131 -1.32 0.74 15.74
CA GLN A 131 -2.58 1.23 16.33
C GLN A 131 -3.24 2.29 15.46
N ALA A 132 -4.55 2.50 15.65
CA ALA A 132 -5.34 3.45 14.86
C ALA A 132 -4.91 4.92 14.97
N SER A 133 -4.16 5.28 16.01
CA SER A 133 -3.62 6.64 16.19
C SER A 133 -2.30 6.88 15.46
N ASN A 134 -1.68 5.87 14.85
CA ASN A 134 -0.59 6.08 13.91
C ASN A 134 -1.13 6.79 12.66
N GLY A 135 -0.28 7.51 11.94
CA GLY A 135 -0.67 8.10 10.68
C GLY A 135 -1.12 7.05 9.65
N ALA A 136 -1.85 7.50 8.64
CA ALA A 136 -2.46 6.61 7.67
C ALA A 136 -1.40 5.90 6.82
N TYR A 137 -0.45 6.63 6.27
CA TYR A 137 0.48 6.13 5.26
C TYR A 137 1.94 6.35 5.67
N ALA A 138 2.78 5.30 5.56
CA ALA A 138 4.20 5.50 5.72
C ALA A 138 4.81 6.17 4.47
N LEU A 139 4.29 5.86 3.28
CA LEU A 139 4.58 6.53 2.03
C LEU A 139 3.29 6.77 1.25
N TYR A 140 3.05 8.01 0.85
CA TYR A 140 1.81 8.47 0.22
C TYR A 140 2.04 9.33 -1.03
N PRO A 141 2.48 8.77 -2.17
CA PRO A 141 2.38 9.46 -3.44
C PRO A 141 0.94 9.43 -3.96
N VAL A 142 0.43 10.61 -4.28
CA VAL A 142 -0.91 10.80 -4.84
C VAL A 142 -0.85 11.77 -6.02
N GLN A 143 -1.53 11.42 -7.13
CA GLN A 143 -1.53 12.21 -8.36
C GLN A 143 -0.09 12.44 -8.91
N CYS A 144 0.76 11.44 -8.73
CA CYS A 144 2.15 11.46 -9.19
C CYS A 144 2.31 10.65 -10.48
N ARG A 145 3.39 10.92 -11.21
CA ARG A 145 3.75 10.18 -12.42
C ARG A 145 5.22 9.80 -12.41
N ASN A 146 5.57 8.64 -13.03
CA ASN A 146 6.91 8.08 -13.07
C ASN A 146 7.50 7.91 -11.65
N VAL A 147 6.82 7.07 -10.83
CA VAL A 147 7.18 6.85 -9.43
C VAL A 147 7.97 5.54 -9.30
N ARG A 148 9.16 5.59 -8.75
CA ARG A 148 10.01 4.42 -8.46
C ARG A 148 10.21 4.28 -6.95
N MET A 149 9.94 3.09 -6.42
CA MET A 149 10.15 2.72 -5.02
C MET A 149 11.06 1.50 -4.95
N GLU A 150 12.24 1.68 -4.39
CA GLU A 150 13.27 0.66 -4.36
C GLU A 150 13.81 0.47 -2.95
N ARG A 151 13.80 -0.78 -2.45
CA ARG A 151 14.39 -1.14 -1.14
C ARG A 151 13.90 -0.26 0.02
N TRP A 152 12.59 -0.08 0.07
CA TRP A 152 11.90 0.66 1.10
C TRP A 152 11.38 -0.28 2.20
N THR A 153 11.45 0.17 3.46
CA THR A 153 10.80 -0.55 4.58
C THR A 153 9.70 0.32 5.20
N ALA A 154 8.46 -0.19 5.25
CA ALA A 154 7.29 0.49 5.82
C ALA A 154 6.71 -0.29 7.00
N ILE A 155 6.53 0.38 8.17
CA ILE A 155 6.10 -0.28 9.40
C ILE A 155 5.10 0.56 10.18
N GLY A 156 3.95 -0.03 10.52
CA GLY A 156 3.04 0.48 11.55
C GLY A 156 1.97 1.46 11.07
N ALA A 157 1.77 1.61 9.76
CA ALA A 157 0.75 2.47 9.17
C ALA A 157 -0.67 2.00 9.50
N SER A 158 -1.57 2.93 9.85
CA SER A 158 -2.95 2.62 10.21
C SER A 158 -3.88 2.45 9.01
N ASP A 159 -3.36 2.68 7.80
CA ASP A 159 -4.02 2.42 6.53
C ASP A 159 -3.08 1.58 5.63
N ALA A 160 -2.08 2.17 4.97
CA ALA A 160 -1.15 1.41 4.15
C ALA A 160 0.32 1.77 4.41
N GLY A 161 1.20 0.75 4.40
CA GLY A 161 2.65 0.96 4.48
C GLY A 161 3.16 1.70 3.24
N LEU A 162 2.94 1.15 2.07
CA LEU A 162 3.21 1.79 0.78
C LEU A 162 1.85 2.00 0.09
N TYR A 163 1.43 3.24 -0.01
CA TYR A 163 0.22 3.62 -0.74
C TYR A 163 0.59 4.39 -1.99
N ILE A 164 -0.05 4.05 -3.09
CA ILE A 164 0.05 4.78 -4.34
C ILE A 164 -1.35 5.05 -4.86
N GLY A 165 -1.74 6.33 -4.88
CA GLY A 165 -3.10 6.71 -5.29
C GLY A 165 -3.14 7.64 -6.50
N GLN A 166 -4.11 7.39 -7.39
CA GLN A 166 -4.44 8.25 -8.52
C GLN A 166 -3.21 8.63 -9.38
N SER A 167 -2.22 7.73 -9.42
CA SER A 167 -0.92 7.94 -10.05
C SER A 167 -0.81 7.17 -11.39
N ASP A 168 0.30 7.34 -12.08
CA ASP A 168 0.56 6.67 -13.36
C ASP A 168 2.04 6.32 -13.50
N SER A 169 2.33 5.18 -14.11
CA SER A 169 3.70 4.68 -14.35
C SER A 169 4.48 4.52 -13.05
N VAL A 170 4.21 3.40 -12.36
CA VAL A 170 4.69 3.13 -11.00
C VAL A 170 5.48 1.82 -10.94
N TRP A 171 6.65 1.84 -10.34
CA TRP A 171 7.52 0.68 -10.14
C TRP A 171 7.85 0.51 -8.66
N ILE A 172 7.50 -0.65 -8.08
CA ILE A 172 7.72 -0.97 -6.66
C ILE A 172 8.50 -2.28 -6.57
N THR A 173 9.74 -2.24 -6.12
CA THR A 173 10.60 -3.42 -6.08
C THR A 173 11.52 -3.47 -4.85
N GLY A 174 11.75 -4.69 -4.34
CA GLY A 174 12.66 -4.93 -3.23
C GLY A 174 12.20 -4.32 -1.90
N CYS A 175 10.93 -3.95 -1.78
CA CYS A 175 10.36 -3.28 -0.61
C CYS A 175 9.87 -4.30 0.43
N VAL A 176 9.85 -3.85 1.68
CA VAL A 176 9.34 -4.62 2.83
C VAL A 176 8.21 -3.83 3.50
N ALA A 177 7.02 -4.40 3.56
CA ALA A 177 5.88 -3.83 4.27
C ALA A 177 5.40 -4.79 5.35
N LYS A 178 5.48 -4.37 6.62
CA LYS A 178 5.10 -5.21 7.75
C LYS A 178 4.41 -4.44 8.87
N ASN A 179 3.52 -5.14 9.58
CA ASN A 179 2.79 -4.57 10.72
C ASN A 179 1.93 -3.33 10.37
N ASN A 180 1.46 -3.23 9.12
CA ASN A 180 0.52 -2.21 8.66
C ASN A 180 -0.90 -2.79 8.57
N VAL A 181 -1.89 -1.98 8.26
CA VAL A 181 -3.20 -2.51 7.85
C VAL A 181 -3.07 -3.08 6.44
N ALA A 182 -2.85 -2.29 5.42
CA ALA A 182 -2.41 -2.79 4.12
C ALA A 182 -0.88 -2.75 4.03
N GLY A 183 -0.25 -3.80 3.49
CA GLY A 183 1.19 -3.76 3.24
C GLY A 183 1.51 -2.80 2.11
N ILE A 184 0.99 -3.09 0.92
CA ILE A 184 1.11 -2.28 -0.30
C ILE A 184 -0.30 -2.06 -0.84
N GLU A 185 -0.64 -0.84 -1.21
CA GLU A 185 -1.93 -0.48 -1.79
C GLU A 185 -1.76 0.35 -3.05
N ILE A 186 -2.35 -0.12 -4.13
CA ILE A 186 -2.41 0.54 -5.44
C ILE A 186 -3.86 0.97 -5.64
N GLU A 187 -4.14 2.28 -5.60
CA GLU A 187 -5.50 2.80 -5.65
C GLU A 187 -5.71 3.73 -6.83
N ASN A 188 -6.71 3.48 -7.67
CA ASN A 188 -7.03 4.25 -8.88
C ASN A 188 -5.78 4.65 -9.69
N THR A 189 -4.81 3.75 -9.78
CA THR A 189 -3.49 3.97 -10.38
C THR A 189 -3.35 3.13 -11.64
N THR A 190 -2.75 3.68 -12.68
CA THR A 190 -2.51 3.00 -13.95
C THR A 190 -1.03 2.69 -14.15
N ASN A 191 -0.76 1.60 -14.92
CA ASN A 191 0.59 1.21 -15.27
C ASN A 191 1.48 1.00 -14.04
N ALA A 192 1.13 0.03 -13.20
CA ALA A 192 1.86 -0.27 -11.97
C ALA A 192 2.50 -1.66 -11.99
N TRP A 193 3.78 -1.75 -11.71
CA TRP A 193 4.54 -2.98 -11.57
C TRP A 193 5.00 -3.14 -10.12
N VAL A 194 4.59 -4.24 -9.49
CA VAL A 194 4.84 -4.54 -8.07
C VAL A 194 5.51 -5.90 -7.97
N TRP A 195 6.84 -5.94 -7.82
CA TRP A 195 7.57 -7.21 -7.88
C TRP A 195 8.74 -7.30 -6.89
N LYS A 196 9.11 -8.54 -6.54
CA LYS A 196 10.20 -8.83 -5.60
C LYS A 196 10.07 -8.13 -4.25
N ASN A 197 8.83 -7.87 -3.81
CA ASN A 197 8.54 -7.27 -2.51
C ASN A 197 8.18 -8.33 -1.47
N GLN A 198 8.22 -7.95 -0.22
CA GLN A 198 7.78 -8.74 0.92
C GLN A 198 6.68 -8.00 1.68
N ALA A 199 5.44 -8.50 1.62
CA ALA A 199 4.31 -8.00 2.38
C ALA A 199 3.86 -9.04 3.40
N PHE A 200 4.24 -8.88 4.67
CA PHE A 200 4.00 -9.89 5.69
C PHE A 200 3.65 -9.28 7.06
N ASP A 201 2.94 -10.08 7.85
CA ASP A 201 2.49 -9.68 9.20
C ASP A 201 1.66 -8.38 9.21
N ASN A 202 1.00 -8.04 8.09
CA ASN A 202 0.00 -6.98 7.99
C ASN A 202 -1.42 -7.55 8.23
N THR A 203 -2.44 -6.72 8.14
CA THR A 203 -3.84 -7.18 8.09
C THR A 203 -4.18 -7.73 6.70
N GLY A 204 -3.82 -6.99 5.63
CA GLY A 204 -3.83 -7.39 4.23
C GLY A 204 -2.46 -7.19 3.61
N GLY A 205 -2.07 -8.06 2.66
CA GLY A 205 -0.74 -8.01 2.05
C GLY A 205 -0.63 -6.95 0.95
N ILE A 206 -1.17 -7.24 -0.24
CA ILE A 206 -1.19 -6.33 -1.39
C ILE A 206 -2.62 -6.09 -1.83
N LEU A 207 -3.03 -4.83 -1.88
CA LEU A 207 -4.38 -4.40 -2.26
C LEU A 207 -4.32 -3.62 -3.57
N VAL A 208 -5.22 -3.93 -4.51
CA VAL A 208 -5.37 -3.24 -5.79
C VAL A 208 -6.81 -2.78 -5.89
N PHE A 209 -7.03 -1.50 -5.64
CA PHE A 209 -8.37 -0.94 -5.46
C PHE A 209 -8.70 0.14 -6.46
N ASP A 210 -9.94 0.16 -6.93
CA ASP A 210 -10.56 1.34 -7.51
C ASP A 210 -11.69 1.79 -6.59
N LEU A 211 -11.63 3.05 -6.18
CA LEU A 211 -12.61 3.65 -5.27
C LEU A 211 -13.37 4.79 -5.96
N PRO A 212 -14.64 5.00 -5.57
CA PRO A 212 -15.44 6.12 -6.08
C PRO A 212 -14.98 7.47 -5.52
N ASP A 213 -15.58 8.54 -6.05
CA ASP A 213 -15.42 9.92 -5.56
C ASP A 213 -13.99 10.48 -5.62
N LEU A 214 -13.09 9.86 -6.39
CA LEU A 214 -11.73 10.32 -6.64
C LEU A 214 -11.63 11.09 -7.96
N ILE A 215 -10.59 11.92 -8.12
CA ILE A 215 -10.34 12.68 -9.36
C ILE A 215 -10.06 11.71 -10.51
N LYS A 216 -9.10 10.79 -10.33
CA LYS A 216 -8.84 9.70 -11.27
C LYS A 216 -9.85 8.58 -11.02
N LYS A 217 -10.73 8.36 -12.01
CA LYS A 217 -11.89 7.48 -11.85
C LYS A 217 -11.56 5.98 -11.87
N GLN A 218 -10.53 5.60 -12.61
CA GLN A 218 -10.17 4.20 -12.80
C GLN A 218 -8.67 4.01 -12.77
N GLY A 219 -8.23 2.91 -12.17
CA GLY A 219 -6.92 2.31 -12.31
C GLY A 219 -6.90 1.21 -13.35
N GLY A 220 -5.82 0.50 -13.45
CA GLY A 220 -5.64 -0.66 -14.33
C GLY A 220 -4.23 -0.81 -14.86
N HIS A 221 -4.00 -1.84 -15.66
CA HIS A 221 -2.66 -2.23 -16.09
C HIS A 221 -1.72 -2.44 -14.90
N VAL A 222 -2.17 -3.23 -13.90
CA VAL A 222 -1.43 -3.51 -12.69
C VAL A 222 -0.87 -4.92 -12.72
N LYS A 223 0.44 -5.08 -12.55
CA LYS A 223 1.12 -6.37 -12.43
C LYS A 223 1.68 -6.56 -11.02
N VAL A 224 1.31 -7.66 -10.38
CA VAL A 224 1.81 -8.06 -9.06
C VAL A 224 2.47 -9.43 -9.20
N TYR A 225 3.81 -9.48 -9.14
CA TYR A 225 4.54 -10.72 -9.45
C TYR A 225 5.83 -10.89 -8.65
N ASP A 226 6.28 -12.12 -8.52
CA ASP A 226 7.52 -12.49 -7.80
C ASP A 226 7.57 -11.99 -6.34
N ASN A 227 6.42 -11.71 -5.70
CA ASN A 227 6.39 -11.23 -4.32
C ASN A 227 6.25 -12.38 -3.31
N LEU A 228 6.72 -12.14 -2.09
CA LEU A 228 6.38 -12.94 -0.90
C LEU A 228 5.26 -12.23 -0.12
N ILE A 229 4.06 -12.84 -0.09
CA ILE A 229 2.86 -12.29 0.55
C ILE A 229 2.43 -13.27 1.64
N ALA A 230 2.89 -13.05 2.87
CA ALA A 230 2.82 -14.10 3.88
C ALA A 230 2.31 -13.61 5.25
N ARG A 231 1.56 -14.46 5.94
CA ARG A 231 1.14 -14.25 7.34
C ARG A 231 0.48 -12.91 7.61
N ASN A 232 -0.26 -12.34 6.65
CA ASN A 232 -0.95 -11.07 6.82
C ASN A 232 -2.18 -11.24 7.75
N ASN A 233 -1.91 -11.71 8.96
CA ASN A 233 -2.92 -12.08 9.97
C ASN A 233 -3.01 -11.09 11.14
N TYR A 234 -2.36 -9.92 11.01
CA TYR A 234 -2.40 -8.93 12.08
C TYR A 234 -3.83 -8.41 12.24
N LYS A 235 -4.24 -8.14 13.47
CA LYS A 235 -5.57 -7.58 13.75
C LYS A 235 -5.75 -6.27 12.99
N ASN A 236 -6.86 -6.12 12.29
CA ASN A 236 -7.18 -4.85 11.64
C ASN A 236 -7.34 -3.74 12.68
N PHE A 237 -6.53 -2.70 12.56
CA PHE A 237 -6.52 -1.55 13.45
C PHE A 237 -6.79 -0.23 12.73
N ALA A 238 -7.24 -0.29 11.46
CA ALA A 238 -7.62 0.90 10.71
C ALA A 238 -8.70 1.72 11.45
N PRO A 239 -8.66 3.04 11.35
CA PRO A 239 -9.74 3.91 11.83
C PRO A 239 -11.08 3.49 11.20
N LYS A 240 -12.15 3.58 11.99
CA LYS A 240 -13.50 3.30 11.48
C LYS A 240 -13.86 4.29 10.37
N GLY A 241 -14.42 3.78 9.29
CA GLY A 241 -14.81 4.59 8.12
C GLY A 241 -13.86 4.46 6.93
N ASN A 242 -12.59 4.12 7.14
CA ASN A 242 -11.66 3.82 6.04
C ASN A 242 -12.08 2.54 5.33
N ILE A 243 -11.87 2.48 4.01
CA ILE A 243 -12.19 1.30 3.21
C ILE A 243 -11.39 0.07 3.66
N VAL A 244 -10.12 0.26 3.99
CA VAL A 244 -9.24 -0.82 4.48
C VAL A 244 -9.69 -1.40 5.82
N ALA A 245 -10.52 -0.69 6.60
CA ALA A 245 -11.12 -1.24 7.82
C ALA A 245 -12.08 -2.42 7.52
N LYS A 246 -12.55 -2.56 6.27
CA LYS A 246 -13.38 -3.68 5.81
C LYS A 246 -12.56 -4.89 5.36
N VAL A 247 -11.25 -4.72 5.12
CA VAL A 247 -10.35 -5.81 4.74
C VAL A 247 -10.24 -6.81 5.89
N PRO A 248 -10.58 -8.08 5.68
CA PRO A 248 -10.43 -9.08 6.72
C PRO A 248 -8.96 -9.32 7.07
N SER A 249 -8.64 -9.40 8.36
CA SER A 249 -7.33 -9.90 8.78
C SER A 249 -7.09 -11.30 8.20
N GLY A 250 -5.93 -11.56 7.65
CA GLY A 250 -5.61 -12.80 6.97
C GLY A 250 -5.90 -12.78 5.47
N THR A 251 -5.90 -11.59 4.85
CA THR A 251 -6.00 -11.42 3.41
C THR A 251 -4.60 -11.31 2.79
N GLY A 252 -4.29 -12.10 1.77
CA GLY A 252 -3.03 -12.02 1.03
C GLY A 252 -3.08 -10.91 -0.02
N VAL A 253 -3.82 -11.12 -1.10
CA VAL A 253 -4.06 -10.14 -2.18
C VAL A 253 -5.56 -9.86 -2.23
N MET A 254 -5.93 -8.60 -2.46
CA MET A 254 -7.32 -8.25 -2.74
C MET A 254 -7.38 -7.27 -3.91
N ILE A 255 -8.19 -7.63 -4.91
CA ILE A 255 -8.56 -6.77 -6.04
C ILE A 255 -9.98 -6.31 -5.79
N LEU A 256 -10.20 -4.99 -5.75
CA LEU A 256 -11.52 -4.40 -5.52
C LEU A 256 -11.88 -3.45 -6.65
N ALA A 257 -12.83 -3.85 -7.49
CA ALA A 257 -13.39 -3.07 -8.60
C ALA A 257 -12.38 -2.61 -9.66
N THR A 258 -11.12 -3.00 -9.55
CA THR A 258 -10.08 -2.66 -10.53
C THR A 258 -10.15 -3.60 -11.73
N SER A 259 -9.89 -3.07 -12.91
CA SER A 259 -9.79 -3.84 -14.15
C SER A 259 -8.35 -3.96 -14.62
N ASP A 260 -8.08 -4.97 -15.45
CA ASP A 260 -6.79 -5.19 -16.08
C ASP A 260 -5.65 -5.35 -15.04
N VAL A 261 -5.77 -6.44 -14.27
CA VAL A 261 -4.83 -6.81 -13.20
C VAL A 261 -4.29 -8.22 -13.44
N GLU A 262 -2.98 -8.36 -13.40
CA GLU A 262 -2.28 -9.63 -13.51
C GLU A 262 -1.54 -9.97 -12.22
N ILE A 263 -1.84 -11.14 -11.64
CA ILE A 263 -1.22 -11.64 -10.39
C ILE A 263 -0.52 -12.95 -10.68
N PHE A 264 0.81 -12.98 -10.71
CA PHE A 264 1.54 -14.17 -11.13
C PHE A 264 2.89 -14.38 -10.42
N ASN A 265 3.39 -15.60 -10.40
CA ASN A 265 4.66 -16.00 -9.79
C ASN A 265 4.83 -15.60 -8.32
N ASN A 266 3.76 -15.27 -7.60
CA ASN A 266 3.86 -14.91 -6.19
C ASN A 266 3.86 -16.15 -5.29
N LYS A 267 4.53 -16.03 -4.13
CA LYS A 267 4.38 -16.94 -3.00
C LYS A 267 3.39 -16.35 -2.01
N ILE A 268 2.17 -16.93 -1.93
CA ILE A 268 1.06 -16.40 -1.11
C ILE A 268 0.77 -17.39 0.02
N TRP A 269 1.40 -17.17 1.19
CA TRP A 269 1.47 -18.17 2.24
C TRP A 269 0.84 -17.72 3.55
N ASP A 270 0.21 -18.68 4.25
CA ASP A 270 -0.28 -18.51 5.63
C ASP A 270 -1.18 -17.30 5.89
N ASN A 271 -1.88 -16.82 4.86
CA ASN A 271 -2.93 -15.83 5.00
C ASN A 271 -4.23 -16.55 5.36
N LYS A 272 -4.66 -16.45 6.63
CA LYS A 272 -5.64 -17.36 7.24
C LYS A 272 -7.06 -17.19 6.74
N THR A 273 -7.44 -16.02 6.25
CA THR A 273 -8.83 -15.74 5.83
C THR A 273 -9.03 -15.99 4.34
N ALA A 274 -8.21 -15.37 3.48
CA ALA A 274 -8.26 -15.58 2.04
C ALA A 274 -6.90 -15.25 1.44
N SER A 275 -6.40 -16.08 0.53
CA SER A 275 -5.10 -15.83 -0.09
C SER A 275 -5.21 -14.80 -1.21
N THR A 276 -6.23 -14.91 -2.08
CA THR A 276 -6.53 -13.93 -3.14
C THR A 276 -8.04 -13.71 -3.20
N VAL A 277 -8.46 -12.46 -3.23
CA VAL A 277 -9.87 -12.05 -3.36
C VAL A 277 -10.05 -11.17 -4.57
N ILE A 278 -11.00 -11.49 -5.43
CA ILE A 278 -11.45 -10.66 -6.55
C ILE A 278 -12.88 -10.23 -6.21
N ALA A 279 -13.10 -8.93 -6.06
CA ALA A 279 -14.36 -8.41 -5.57
C ALA A 279 -14.81 -7.16 -6.32
N SER A 280 -16.11 -7.05 -6.51
CA SER A 280 -16.75 -5.79 -6.89
C SER A 280 -16.86 -4.87 -5.67
N TYR A 281 -17.03 -3.57 -5.92
CA TYR A 281 -17.26 -2.60 -4.84
C TYR A 281 -18.52 -2.88 -4.03
N PHE A 282 -19.51 -3.55 -4.63
CA PHE A 282 -20.76 -3.94 -3.95
C PHE A 282 -20.54 -4.81 -2.70
N LEU A 283 -19.41 -5.54 -2.66
CA LEU A 283 -19.06 -6.34 -1.48
C LEU A 283 -18.76 -5.47 -0.23
N THR A 284 -18.47 -4.18 -0.43
CA THR A 284 -18.27 -3.22 0.67
C THR A 284 -19.55 -2.81 1.35
N GLU A 285 -20.71 -2.94 0.67
CA GLU A 285 -22.02 -2.44 1.07
C GLU A 285 -22.06 -0.92 1.31
N ILE A 286 -21.12 -0.18 0.74
CA ILE A 286 -21.13 1.28 0.76
C ILE A 286 -21.91 1.77 -0.47
N PRO A 287 -22.87 2.70 -0.31
CA PRO A 287 -23.59 3.26 -1.44
C PRO A 287 -22.67 4.01 -2.40
N ILE A 288 -22.83 3.74 -3.70
CA ILE A 288 -22.10 4.41 -4.77
C ILE A 288 -22.88 5.66 -5.17
N LYS A 289 -22.25 6.83 -5.04
CA LYS A 289 -22.83 8.13 -5.45
C LYS A 289 -22.31 8.59 -6.80
N ASP A 290 -21.05 8.27 -7.10
CA ASP A 290 -20.38 8.62 -8.35
C ASP A 290 -20.92 7.76 -9.51
N LYS A 291 -21.70 8.37 -10.39
CA LYS A 291 -22.29 7.68 -11.56
C LYS A 291 -21.26 7.30 -12.63
N ALA A 292 -20.09 7.91 -12.63
CA ALA A 292 -19.00 7.60 -13.55
C ALA A 292 -18.10 6.48 -13.07
N TYR A 293 -18.29 6.00 -11.83
CA TYR A 293 -17.50 4.95 -11.23
C TYR A 293 -17.92 3.56 -11.74
N ASN A 294 -16.94 2.74 -12.12
CA ASN A 294 -17.15 1.34 -12.45
C ASN A 294 -16.90 0.46 -11.23
N PRO A 295 -17.93 -0.15 -10.61
CA PRO A 295 -17.77 -0.94 -9.40
C PRO A 295 -17.37 -2.40 -9.64
N TYR A 296 -17.08 -2.80 -10.86
CA TYR A 296 -16.86 -4.20 -11.23
C TYR A 296 -15.38 -4.49 -11.53
N PRO A 297 -14.82 -5.60 -11.03
CA PRO A 297 -13.55 -6.12 -11.51
C PRO A 297 -13.74 -6.76 -12.89
N SER A 298 -12.82 -6.53 -13.81
CA SER A 298 -12.81 -7.20 -15.12
C SER A 298 -11.40 -7.34 -15.67
N ALA A 299 -11.19 -8.21 -16.64
CA ALA A 299 -9.86 -8.48 -17.20
C ALA A 299 -8.83 -8.83 -16.12
N ILE A 300 -9.12 -9.80 -15.26
CA ILE A 300 -8.21 -10.24 -14.19
C ILE A 300 -7.56 -11.56 -14.58
N TYR A 301 -6.24 -11.64 -14.46
CA TYR A 301 -5.50 -12.86 -14.72
C TYR A 301 -4.66 -13.27 -13.51
N VAL A 302 -5.01 -14.41 -12.89
CA VAL A 302 -4.33 -14.97 -11.72
C VAL A 302 -3.69 -16.30 -12.12
N HIS A 303 -2.36 -16.35 -12.23
CA HIS A 303 -1.70 -17.54 -12.74
C HIS A 303 -0.31 -17.78 -12.15
N ASP A 304 0.16 -19.00 -12.23
CA ASP A 304 1.51 -19.42 -11.84
C ASP A 304 1.93 -19.02 -10.40
N ASN A 305 0.97 -18.74 -9.51
CA ASN A 305 1.24 -18.47 -8.10
C ASN A 305 1.39 -19.79 -7.32
N ILE A 306 2.11 -19.74 -6.22
CA ILE A 306 2.25 -20.83 -5.27
C ILE A 306 1.50 -20.46 -4.00
N TYR A 307 0.50 -21.25 -3.62
CA TYR A 307 -0.26 -21.08 -2.41
C TYR A 307 0.19 -22.05 -1.30
N SER A 308 0.04 -21.65 -0.03
CA SER A 308 0.29 -22.54 1.10
C SER A 308 -0.75 -23.63 1.19
N THR A 309 -0.30 -24.82 1.55
CA THR A 309 -1.19 -25.95 1.84
C THR A 309 -1.74 -25.89 3.26
N GLY A 310 -2.83 -26.60 3.52
CA GLY A 310 -3.37 -26.82 4.84
C GLY A 310 -4.62 -26.05 5.20
N LYS A 311 -5.10 -26.29 6.43
CA LYS A 311 -6.33 -25.71 6.93
C LYS A 311 -6.12 -24.26 7.39
N ARG A 312 -7.02 -23.39 7.03
CA ARG A 312 -7.00 -21.98 7.41
C ARG A 312 -8.11 -21.69 8.40
N MET A 313 -7.93 -20.65 9.21
CA MET A 313 -8.93 -20.18 10.15
C MET A 313 -9.29 -18.73 9.82
N PRO A 314 -10.34 -18.48 9.04
CA PRO A 314 -10.78 -17.13 8.73
C PRO A 314 -11.07 -16.32 10.00
N THR A 315 -10.78 -15.03 9.94
CA THR A 315 -11.15 -14.13 11.03
C THR A 315 -12.67 -14.02 11.13
N TRP A 316 -13.21 -14.14 12.33
CA TRP A 316 -14.64 -13.93 12.61
C TRP A 316 -14.96 -12.49 13.06
N LYS A 317 -13.89 -11.63 13.16
CA LYS A 317 -14.01 -10.25 13.62
C LYS A 317 -14.41 -9.26 12.52
N SER A 318 -14.43 -9.69 11.27
CA SER A 318 -14.94 -8.90 10.13
C SER A 318 -16.13 -9.62 9.49
N LYS A 319 -17.03 -8.86 8.86
CA LYS A 319 -18.23 -9.40 8.22
C LYS A 319 -17.88 -10.43 7.13
N LEU A 320 -16.93 -10.10 6.27
CA LEU A 320 -16.46 -11.01 5.22
C LEU A 320 -15.75 -12.24 5.78
N GLY A 321 -14.86 -12.05 6.75
CA GLY A 321 -14.17 -13.18 7.37
C GLY A 321 -15.13 -14.13 8.08
N PHE A 322 -16.15 -13.60 8.77
CA PHE A 322 -17.22 -14.41 9.38
C PHE A 322 -18.02 -15.15 8.32
N LEU A 323 -18.36 -14.49 7.20
CA LEU A 323 -19.05 -15.13 6.08
C LEU A 323 -18.23 -16.31 5.53
N PHE A 324 -16.92 -16.13 5.31
CA PHE A 324 -16.05 -17.19 4.83
C PHE A 324 -15.93 -18.34 5.84
N TRP A 325 -15.84 -18.01 7.12
CA TRP A 325 -15.86 -19.04 8.16
C TRP A 325 -17.17 -19.84 8.16
N LEU A 326 -18.31 -19.17 8.03
CA LEU A 326 -19.63 -19.81 8.00
C LEU A 326 -19.80 -20.70 6.76
N LYS A 327 -19.30 -20.28 5.60
CA LYS A 327 -19.48 -21.01 4.33
C LYS A 327 -18.47 -22.14 4.13
N PHE A 328 -17.26 -21.98 4.63
CA PHE A 328 -16.14 -22.88 4.32
C PHE A 328 -15.48 -23.51 5.54
N GLY A 329 -15.72 -23.00 6.75
CA GLY A 329 -15.01 -23.43 7.95
C GLY A 329 -13.49 -23.22 7.79
N ARG A 330 -12.73 -24.30 7.93
CA ARG A 330 -11.26 -24.30 7.76
C ARG A 330 -10.79 -24.61 6.33
N ASN A 331 -11.72 -24.81 5.40
CA ASN A 331 -11.43 -25.19 4.01
C ASN A 331 -11.74 -24.06 3.04
N VAL A 332 -11.36 -22.83 3.41
CA VAL A 332 -11.54 -21.66 2.55
C VAL A 332 -10.71 -21.80 1.29
N PRO A 333 -11.29 -21.67 0.09
CA PRO A 333 -10.51 -21.66 -1.15
C PRO A 333 -9.46 -20.55 -1.17
N HIS A 334 -8.35 -20.77 -1.88
CA HIS A 334 -7.26 -19.81 -1.97
C HIS A 334 -7.66 -18.56 -2.74
N ILE A 335 -8.38 -18.76 -3.85
CA ILE A 335 -8.83 -17.70 -4.74
C ILE A 335 -10.35 -17.61 -4.61
N LEU A 336 -10.85 -16.46 -4.18
CA LEU A 336 -12.26 -16.16 -4.03
C LEU A 336 -12.67 -15.08 -5.03
N TYR A 337 -13.70 -15.34 -5.81
CA TYR A 337 -14.34 -14.34 -6.66
C TYR A 337 -15.77 -14.11 -6.17
N ASP A 338 -16.20 -12.88 -6.03
CA ASP A 338 -17.56 -12.57 -5.56
C ASP A 338 -18.67 -12.98 -6.54
N GLY A 339 -18.33 -13.12 -7.83
CA GLY A 339 -19.25 -13.57 -8.87
C GLY A 339 -20.13 -12.47 -9.46
N ILE A 340 -19.86 -11.21 -9.11
CA ILE A 340 -20.61 -10.07 -9.64
C ILE A 340 -19.97 -9.59 -10.92
N GLN A 341 -20.67 -9.77 -12.03
CA GLN A 341 -20.22 -9.48 -13.39
C GLN A 341 -20.77 -8.14 -13.88
N ASN A 342 -19.95 -7.35 -14.59
CA ASN A 342 -20.41 -6.14 -15.25
C ASN A 342 -21.33 -6.50 -16.43
N PRO A 343 -22.58 -6.05 -16.46
CA PRO A 343 -23.47 -6.31 -17.61
C PRO A 343 -22.95 -5.77 -18.94
N ALA A 344 -22.16 -4.69 -18.93
CA ALA A 344 -21.57 -4.11 -20.14
C ALA A 344 -20.44 -4.98 -20.75
N ASP A 345 -19.88 -5.91 -19.96
CA ASP A 345 -18.85 -6.84 -20.41
C ASP A 345 -19.43 -8.12 -21.04
N LEU A 346 -20.74 -8.24 -21.12
CA LEU A 346 -21.39 -9.37 -21.75
C LEU A 346 -21.52 -9.18 -23.27
N ALA A 347 -21.29 -10.26 -24.00
CA ALA A 347 -21.60 -10.37 -25.42
C ALA A 347 -23.10 -10.63 -25.62
N ALA A 348 -23.56 -10.59 -26.89
CA ALA A 348 -24.98 -10.80 -27.24
C ALA A 348 -25.53 -12.17 -26.80
N ASP A 349 -24.68 -13.18 -26.73
CA ASP A 349 -25.02 -14.53 -26.28
C ASP A 349 -25.02 -14.70 -24.75
N GLY A 350 -24.75 -13.64 -24.03
CA GLY A 350 -24.64 -13.64 -22.56
C GLY A 350 -23.32 -14.13 -22.01
N SER A 351 -22.35 -14.50 -22.84
CA SER A 351 -21.00 -14.84 -22.42
C SER A 351 -20.19 -13.57 -22.10
N VAL A 352 -19.15 -13.70 -21.24
CA VAL A 352 -18.23 -12.59 -20.97
C VAL A 352 -17.30 -12.41 -22.18
N LYS A 353 -17.14 -11.18 -22.65
CA LYS A 353 -16.20 -10.83 -23.72
C LYS A 353 -14.79 -11.33 -23.39
N PRO A 354 -14.05 -11.95 -24.31
CA PRO A 354 -12.75 -12.58 -24.05
C PRO A 354 -11.78 -11.68 -23.29
N GLU A 355 -11.66 -10.43 -23.70
CA GLU A 355 -10.76 -9.43 -23.10
C GLU A 355 -11.20 -8.91 -21.72
N ARG A 356 -12.40 -9.28 -21.27
CA ARG A 356 -12.99 -8.87 -19.97
C ARG A 356 -13.10 -10.00 -18.96
N ARG A 357 -12.65 -11.18 -19.33
CA ARG A 357 -12.76 -12.37 -18.49
C ARG A 357 -11.91 -12.27 -17.23
N ILE A 358 -12.31 -13.05 -16.24
CA ILE A 358 -11.47 -13.41 -15.09
C ILE A 358 -10.88 -14.78 -15.40
N CYS A 359 -9.56 -14.84 -15.56
CA CYS A 359 -8.83 -16.05 -15.88
C CYS A 359 -7.98 -16.50 -14.70
N ILE A 360 -8.03 -17.79 -14.38
CA ILE A 360 -7.33 -18.39 -13.24
C ILE A 360 -6.70 -19.70 -13.72
N ARG A 361 -5.37 -19.78 -13.72
CA ARG A 361 -4.68 -20.90 -14.34
C ARG A 361 -3.36 -21.22 -13.62
N ASN A 362 -2.92 -22.49 -13.67
CA ASN A 362 -1.60 -22.95 -13.26
C ASN A 362 -1.18 -22.51 -11.83
N ASN A 363 -2.11 -22.31 -10.92
CA ASN A 363 -1.79 -21.92 -9.55
C ASN A 363 -1.52 -23.16 -8.70
N ALA A 364 -0.26 -23.40 -8.33
CA ALA A 364 0.12 -24.55 -7.53
C ALA A 364 -0.57 -24.52 -6.14
N GLU A 365 -1.18 -25.63 -5.76
CA GLU A 365 -1.99 -25.79 -4.55
C GLU A 365 -3.20 -24.82 -4.47
N GLY A 366 -3.47 -24.09 -5.55
CA GLY A 366 -4.55 -23.10 -5.64
C GLY A 366 -5.92 -23.77 -5.75
N SER A 367 -6.82 -23.48 -4.84
CA SER A 367 -8.25 -23.82 -4.94
C SER A 367 -9.10 -22.57 -5.14
N PHE A 368 -10.20 -22.70 -5.84
CA PHE A 368 -11.05 -21.59 -6.27
C PHE A 368 -12.49 -21.73 -5.72
N ALA A 369 -13.16 -20.60 -5.52
CA ALA A 369 -14.61 -20.52 -5.47
C ALA A 369 -15.16 -19.21 -6.00
N ASN A 370 -16.19 -19.31 -6.82
CA ASN A 370 -17.12 -18.21 -7.12
C ASN A 370 -18.20 -18.17 -6.03
N LEU A 371 -18.27 -17.08 -5.30
CA LEU A 371 -19.12 -16.90 -4.12
C LEU A 371 -20.59 -16.69 -4.48
N LYS A 372 -20.93 -16.33 -5.73
CA LYS A 372 -22.29 -16.00 -6.16
C LYS A 372 -22.95 -14.94 -5.25
N ALA A 373 -22.25 -13.84 -5.00
CA ALA A 373 -22.74 -12.76 -4.15
C ALA A 373 -23.99 -12.08 -4.74
N ASP A 374 -24.13 -12.05 -6.08
CA ASP A 374 -25.34 -11.68 -6.81
C ASP A 374 -26.58 -12.49 -6.39
N ARG A 375 -26.38 -13.74 -5.96
CA ARG A 375 -27.39 -14.66 -5.46
C ARG A 375 -27.41 -14.80 -3.94
N LYS A 376 -26.92 -13.77 -3.23
CA LYS A 376 -26.81 -13.77 -1.76
C LYS A 376 -26.03 -14.99 -1.23
N PHE A 377 -24.95 -15.35 -1.91
CA PHE A 377 -24.09 -16.51 -1.58
C PHE A 377 -24.80 -17.87 -1.61
N LYS A 378 -25.85 -18.00 -2.42
CA LYS A 378 -26.53 -19.27 -2.69
C LYS A 378 -25.94 -19.90 -3.95
N GLY A 379 -25.55 -21.19 -3.86
CA GLY A 379 -24.99 -21.91 -5.01
C GLY A 379 -23.53 -21.57 -5.31
N ILE A 380 -22.72 -21.35 -4.25
CA ILE A 380 -21.26 -21.21 -4.36
C ILE A 380 -20.69 -22.34 -5.23
N SER A 381 -19.91 -21.99 -6.25
CA SER A 381 -19.29 -22.94 -7.18
C SER A 381 -17.80 -23.02 -6.99
N ARG A 382 -17.25 -24.22 -6.95
CA ARG A 382 -15.79 -24.48 -6.99
C ARG A 382 -15.31 -24.92 -8.37
N ASP A 383 -16.19 -24.87 -9.38
CA ASP A 383 -15.87 -25.19 -10.76
C ASP A 383 -14.99 -24.11 -11.36
N LEU A 384 -13.77 -24.49 -11.76
CA LEU A 384 -12.79 -23.61 -12.35
C LEU A 384 -12.85 -23.59 -13.90
N GLN A 385 -13.62 -24.48 -14.54
CA GLN A 385 -13.60 -24.63 -16.00
C GLN A 385 -13.88 -23.33 -16.74
N LEU A 386 -14.87 -22.55 -16.27
CA LEU A 386 -15.24 -21.26 -16.87
C LEU A 386 -14.15 -20.18 -16.72
N TYR A 387 -13.22 -20.36 -15.79
CA TYR A 387 -12.16 -19.42 -15.46
C TYR A 387 -10.77 -19.91 -15.91
N ASN A 388 -10.67 -21.14 -16.42
CA ASN A 388 -9.42 -21.69 -16.93
C ASN A 388 -9.13 -21.16 -18.35
N CYS A 389 -8.73 -19.92 -18.42
CA CYS A 389 -8.44 -19.23 -19.69
C CYS A 389 -7.12 -18.45 -19.61
N VAL A 390 -6.73 -17.87 -20.72
CA VAL A 390 -5.61 -16.93 -20.86
C VAL A 390 -6.20 -15.60 -21.29
N LEU A 391 -5.67 -14.51 -20.77
CA LEU A 391 -5.92 -13.16 -21.28
C LEU A 391 -4.78 -12.79 -22.21
N ASP A 392 -5.10 -12.58 -23.49
CA ASP A 392 -4.11 -12.24 -24.52
C ASP A 392 -3.53 -10.82 -24.36
N ASN A 393 -4.19 -9.98 -23.57
CA ASN A 393 -3.75 -8.61 -23.27
C ASN A 393 -2.79 -8.52 -22.07
N ALA A 394 -2.27 -9.64 -21.55
CA ALA A 394 -1.17 -9.60 -20.61
C ALA A 394 -0.06 -8.73 -21.21
N MET A 395 0.16 -7.55 -20.63
CA MET A 395 1.13 -6.56 -21.15
C MET A 395 2.45 -7.29 -21.47
N THR A 396 2.85 -7.26 -22.72
CA THR A 396 4.15 -7.82 -23.14
C THR A 396 5.24 -7.16 -22.30
N ASN A 397 6.16 -7.97 -21.75
CA ASN A 397 7.30 -7.53 -20.94
C ASN A 397 8.22 -6.62 -21.75
N THR A 398 7.89 -5.34 -21.86
CA THR A 398 8.72 -4.38 -22.61
C THR A 398 9.49 -3.39 -21.75
N ASP A 399 9.43 -3.47 -20.41
CA ASP A 399 10.11 -2.50 -19.54
C ASP A 399 10.85 -3.11 -18.33
N ASP A 400 11.49 -4.25 -18.48
CA ASP A 400 12.59 -4.69 -17.60
C ASP A 400 13.94 -4.07 -18.07
N LYS A 401 14.03 -2.74 -18.18
CA LYS A 401 15.31 -2.05 -18.43
C LYS A 401 15.50 -0.87 -17.48
#